data_4a147a5925e0879b10d936a5b9fb12d3
#
_entry.id   4a147a5925e0879b10d936a5b9fb12d3
#
_cell.length_a   1.000
_cell.length_b   1.000
_cell.length_c   1.000
_cell.angle_alpha   90.00
_cell.angle_beta   90.00
_cell.angle_gamma   90.00
#
_symmetry.space_group_name_H-M   'P 1'
#
loop_
_entity.id
_entity.type
_entity.pdbx_description
1 polymer ?
#
loop_
_entity_poly.entity_id
_entity_poly.type
_entity_poly.pdbx_seq_one_letter_code
_entity_poly.pdbx_strand_id
1 'polypeptide(L)'
;MHSRYSGPAKHLRFLRARDCYSQPLEVYRRAKLRGMDLVTITDHDSIDGCLELLNKLGDLPDFVIGEEVSAFLPRFRHTIHVGVYGHTEAQHRDIQNLRANGEELVGYLRQNRILFVLNHFFYDFSDSARLHEFIERMADLFEVFEVRNGTLQLEHNALIVALLERFRNRARPLGFVAGSDSHTLRRIGSVYTASPASNREQFLEDVRQGRTLSFGPHSNHLSLAADIYGVVLRYYPTVLSVRNGEFHPLIRLRSFFLGIAAAPFLFAPYVAAVRHTRTERERVRLFSRLLFGNQASLS
;
A
#
# COMPACT_ATOMS: atom_id res chain seq x y z
N MET A 1 -1.68 5.36 -2.35
CA MET A 1 -1.12 6.55 -1.63
C MET A 1 -1.95 6.79 -0.40
N HIS A 2 -1.30 7.11 0.74
CA HIS A 2 -1.96 7.26 2.03
C HIS A 2 -2.13 8.72 2.45
N SER A 3 -3.18 8.97 3.22
CA SER A 3 -3.47 10.24 3.88
C SER A 3 -3.46 10.10 5.40
N ARG A 4 -3.79 11.18 6.11
CA ARG A 4 -3.92 11.18 7.58
C ARG A 4 -5.02 10.24 8.12
N TYR A 5 -5.86 9.70 7.26
CA TYR A 5 -6.91 8.74 7.61
C TYR A 5 -6.46 7.29 7.55
N SER A 6 -5.26 7.03 7.03
CA SER A 6 -4.63 5.74 7.12
C SER A 6 -4.40 5.36 8.59
N GLY A 7 -4.49 4.09 8.89
CA GLY A 7 -4.55 3.57 10.26
C GLY A 7 -3.35 3.92 11.16
N PRO A 8 -3.36 3.45 12.41
CA PRO A 8 -2.26 3.71 13.32
C PRO A 8 -1.01 2.94 12.91
N ALA A 9 0.15 3.59 12.98
CA ALA A 9 1.44 2.95 12.78
C ALA A 9 1.58 1.72 13.68
N LYS A 10 1.77 0.52 13.09
CA LYS A 10 1.69 -0.79 13.73
C LYS A 10 2.49 -0.89 15.05
N HIS A 11 3.70 -0.31 15.06
CA HIS A 11 4.62 -0.37 16.21
C HIS A 11 4.50 0.81 17.18
N LEU A 12 3.71 1.83 16.85
CA LEU A 12 3.58 3.07 17.62
C LEU A 12 2.14 3.37 18.06
N ARG A 13 1.28 2.34 18.11
CA ARG A 13 -0.12 2.45 18.56
C ARG A 13 -0.27 3.06 19.93
N PHE A 14 0.67 2.80 20.85
CA PHE A 14 0.69 3.35 22.20
C PHE A 14 0.87 4.88 22.24
N LEU A 15 1.40 5.49 21.17
CA LEU A 15 1.51 6.93 20.96
C LEU A 15 0.36 7.50 20.13
N ARG A 16 -0.57 6.66 19.67
CA ARG A 16 -1.57 7.00 18.66
C ARG A 16 -0.94 7.63 17.41
N ALA A 17 0.31 7.23 17.12
CA ALA A 17 0.99 7.66 15.90
C ALA A 17 0.30 7.01 14.69
N ARG A 18 0.08 7.82 13.65
CA ARG A 18 -0.43 7.39 12.36
C ARG A 18 0.72 7.00 11.46
N ASP A 19 0.47 6.19 10.47
CA ASP A 19 1.46 5.86 9.46
C ASP A 19 1.64 6.99 8.42
N CYS A 20 0.62 7.87 8.26
CA CYS A 20 0.67 9.05 7.40
C CYS A 20 0.04 10.28 8.06
N TYR A 21 0.61 11.48 7.78
CA TYR A 21 0.13 12.78 8.27
C TYR A 21 -0.24 13.75 7.14
N SER A 22 -0.22 13.31 5.89
CA SER A 22 -0.55 14.15 4.73
C SER A 22 -2.06 14.39 4.64
N GLN A 23 -2.46 15.65 4.41
CA GLN A 23 -3.88 15.97 4.20
C GLN A 23 -4.34 15.44 2.84
N PRO A 24 -5.59 14.93 2.68
CA PRO A 24 -6.09 14.42 1.41
C PRO A 24 -5.93 15.40 0.25
N LEU A 25 -6.22 16.68 0.49
CA LEU A 25 -6.04 17.74 -0.52
C LEU A 25 -4.56 17.94 -0.92
N GLU A 26 -3.62 17.81 0.01
CA GLU A 26 -2.18 17.89 -0.29
C GLU A 26 -1.74 16.69 -1.13
N VAL A 27 -2.26 15.49 -0.81
CA VAL A 27 -2.00 14.26 -1.56
C VAL A 27 -2.48 14.41 -3.01
N TYR A 28 -3.73 14.81 -3.21
CA TYR A 28 -4.32 15.04 -4.52
C TYR A 28 -3.52 16.08 -5.32
N ARG A 29 -3.30 17.28 -4.76
CA ARG A 29 -2.54 18.35 -5.41
C ARG A 29 -1.12 17.91 -5.78
N ARG A 30 -0.46 17.18 -4.90
CA ARG A 30 0.89 16.66 -5.17
C ARG A 30 0.90 15.68 -6.34
N ALA A 31 -0.08 14.78 -6.43
CA ALA A 31 -0.22 13.85 -7.55
C ALA A 31 -0.45 14.61 -8.87
N LYS A 32 -1.35 15.59 -8.88
CA LYS A 32 -1.61 16.45 -10.05
C LYS A 32 -0.36 17.23 -10.49
N LEU A 33 0.38 17.82 -9.55
CA LEU A 33 1.66 18.50 -9.83
C LEU A 33 2.74 17.56 -10.38
N ARG A 34 2.60 16.26 -10.16
CA ARG A 34 3.47 15.23 -10.75
C ARG A 34 2.98 14.68 -12.08
N GLY A 35 1.93 15.29 -12.65
CA GLY A 35 1.37 14.92 -13.94
C GLY A 35 0.48 13.70 -13.94
N MET A 36 -0.08 13.30 -12.77
CA MET A 36 -1.03 12.20 -12.72
C MET A 36 -2.39 12.66 -13.25
N ASP A 37 -2.89 11.99 -14.30
CA ASP A 37 -4.20 12.27 -14.89
C ASP A 37 -5.32 11.78 -13.99
N LEU A 38 -5.14 10.60 -13.38
CA LEU A 38 -6.08 9.97 -12.45
C LEU A 38 -5.42 9.75 -11.09
N VAL A 39 -6.14 10.04 -10.01
CA VAL A 39 -5.64 9.98 -8.64
C VAL A 39 -6.57 9.11 -7.77
N THR A 40 -5.99 8.35 -6.85
CA THR A 40 -6.72 7.65 -5.79
C THR A 40 -5.96 7.77 -4.46
N ILE A 41 -6.70 7.83 -3.36
CA ILE A 41 -6.19 7.68 -1.99
C ILE A 41 -6.61 6.28 -1.53
N THR A 42 -5.70 5.54 -0.93
CA THR A 42 -5.91 4.14 -0.52
C THR A 42 -5.50 3.97 0.95
N ASP A 43 -6.18 4.71 1.83
CA ASP A 43 -5.95 4.62 3.26
C ASP A 43 -6.28 3.21 3.78
N HIS A 44 -5.55 2.75 4.79
CA HIS A 44 -5.80 1.44 5.38
C HIS A 44 -7.18 1.38 6.03
N ASP A 45 -8.00 0.45 5.54
CA ASP A 45 -9.32 0.13 6.07
C ASP A 45 -10.27 1.35 6.18
N SER A 46 -10.08 2.38 5.34
CA SER A 46 -10.86 3.63 5.38
C SER A 46 -10.95 4.31 4.02
N ILE A 47 -12.09 4.92 3.75
CA ILE A 47 -12.31 5.85 2.63
C ILE A 47 -12.46 7.31 3.07
N ASP A 48 -12.26 7.62 4.36
CA ASP A 48 -12.49 8.95 4.90
C ASP A 48 -11.63 10.02 4.22
N GLY A 49 -10.40 9.65 3.81
CA GLY A 49 -9.53 10.53 3.03
C GLY A 49 -10.11 10.90 1.67
N CYS A 50 -10.76 9.94 1.00
CA CYS A 50 -11.46 10.17 -0.26
C CYS A 50 -12.69 11.06 -0.03
N LEU A 51 -13.49 10.77 1.01
CA LEU A 51 -14.70 11.53 1.32
C LEU A 51 -14.38 12.98 1.73
N GLU A 52 -13.33 13.20 2.55
CA GLU A 52 -12.89 14.56 2.88
C GLU A 52 -12.54 15.36 1.61
N LEU A 53 -11.82 14.73 0.66
CA LEU A 53 -11.44 15.38 -0.57
C LEU A 53 -12.67 15.77 -1.41
N LEU A 54 -13.58 14.82 -1.62
CA LEU A 54 -14.81 15.03 -2.40
C LEU A 54 -15.75 16.05 -1.75
N ASN A 55 -15.86 16.04 -0.42
CA ASN A 55 -16.64 17.06 0.31
C ASN A 55 -16.07 18.48 0.13
N LYS A 56 -14.75 18.61 -0.08
CA LYS A 56 -14.08 19.91 -0.27
C LYS A 56 -14.11 20.41 -1.71
N LEU A 57 -14.01 19.51 -2.69
CA LEU A 57 -13.82 19.87 -4.10
C LEU A 57 -15.02 19.53 -5.00
N GLY A 58 -16.01 18.80 -4.49
CA GLY A 58 -17.09 18.22 -5.27
C GLY A 58 -16.69 16.93 -6.00
N ASP A 59 -17.53 16.51 -6.96
CA ASP A 59 -17.19 15.36 -7.82
C ASP A 59 -16.02 15.70 -8.73
N LEU A 60 -15.04 14.79 -8.75
CA LEU A 60 -13.81 14.94 -9.53
C LEU A 60 -13.73 13.82 -10.58
N PRO A 61 -13.77 14.15 -11.88
CA PRO A 61 -13.69 13.15 -12.95
C PRO A 61 -12.32 12.43 -12.99
N ASP A 62 -11.31 13.04 -12.39
CA ASP A 62 -9.93 12.54 -12.32
C ASP A 62 -9.57 11.95 -10.95
N PHE A 63 -10.59 11.53 -10.17
CA PHE A 63 -10.40 10.89 -8.87
C PHE A 63 -11.22 9.62 -8.74
N VAL A 64 -10.63 8.58 -8.14
CA VAL A 64 -11.28 7.30 -7.83
C VAL A 64 -11.25 7.09 -6.31
N ILE A 65 -12.40 6.78 -5.72
CA ILE A 65 -12.46 6.29 -4.34
C ILE A 65 -11.70 4.96 -4.28
N GLY A 66 -10.75 4.86 -3.36
CA GLY A 66 -9.99 3.65 -3.12
C GLY A 66 -9.73 3.44 -1.64
N GLU A 67 -9.41 2.22 -1.27
CA GLU A 67 -8.92 1.85 0.05
C GLU A 67 -7.94 0.68 -0.05
N GLU A 68 -7.10 0.52 0.95
CA GLU A 68 -6.26 -0.66 1.12
C GLU A 68 -6.78 -1.49 2.29
N VAL A 69 -7.46 -2.59 1.96
CA VAL A 69 -8.13 -3.44 2.95
C VAL A 69 -7.16 -4.46 3.52
N SER A 70 -7.03 -4.48 4.85
CA SER A 70 -6.29 -5.51 5.59
C SER A 70 -7.17 -6.75 5.72
N ALA A 71 -7.06 -7.70 4.81
CA ALA A 71 -7.89 -8.90 4.73
C ALA A 71 -7.17 -10.11 5.35
N PHE A 72 -7.78 -10.73 6.37
CA PHE A 72 -7.20 -11.89 7.03
C PHE A 72 -7.53 -13.18 6.28
N LEU A 73 -6.51 -14.02 6.08
CA LEU A 73 -6.63 -15.36 5.50
C LEU A 73 -6.51 -16.41 6.61
N PRO A 74 -7.63 -16.96 7.12
CA PRO A 74 -7.60 -17.90 8.25
C PRO A 74 -6.73 -19.13 7.99
N ARG A 75 -6.80 -19.67 6.77
CA ARG A 75 -6.04 -20.82 6.32
C ARG A 75 -4.53 -20.63 6.50
N PHE A 76 -4.00 -19.44 6.22
CA PHE A 76 -2.57 -19.11 6.31
C PHE A 76 -2.21 -18.37 7.61
N ARG A 77 -3.20 -18.00 8.42
CA ARG A 77 -3.04 -17.11 9.58
C ARG A 77 -2.25 -15.83 9.22
N HIS A 78 -2.52 -15.31 8.04
CA HIS A 78 -1.80 -14.19 7.45
C HIS A 78 -2.78 -13.11 7.00
N THR A 79 -2.36 -11.86 7.09
CA THR A 79 -3.13 -10.71 6.58
C THR A 79 -2.52 -10.27 5.25
N ILE A 80 -3.32 -10.26 4.20
CA ILE A 80 -2.97 -9.68 2.91
C ILE A 80 -3.56 -8.28 2.80
N HIS A 81 -2.97 -7.45 1.95
CA HIS A 81 -3.52 -6.15 1.63
C HIS A 81 -4.15 -6.16 0.24
N VAL A 82 -5.42 -5.76 0.21
CA VAL A 82 -6.23 -5.74 -1.01
C VAL A 82 -6.55 -4.30 -1.35
N GLY A 83 -6.00 -3.79 -2.45
CA GLY A 83 -6.42 -2.51 -3.02
C GLY A 83 -7.82 -2.65 -3.63
N VAL A 84 -8.76 -1.80 -3.22
CA VAL A 84 -10.15 -1.81 -3.71
C VAL A 84 -10.48 -0.45 -4.30
N TYR A 85 -11.09 -0.42 -5.49
CA TYR A 85 -11.25 0.81 -6.27
C TYR A 85 -12.64 0.97 -6.86
N GLY A 86 -13.19 2.19 -6.82
CA GLY A 86 -14.43 2.57 -7.47
C GLY A 86 -15.69 2.06 -6.76
N HIS A 87 -15.61 1.74 -5.49
CA HIS A 87 -16.74 1.30 -4.67
C HIS A 87 -17.43 2.47 -3.96
N THR A 88 -18.64 2.23 -3.49
CA THR A 88 -19.47 3.20 -2.75
C THR A 88 -19.23 3.11 -1.24
N GLU A 89 -19.73 4.10 -0.47
CA GLU A 89 -19.72 4.06 1.00
C GLU A 89 -20.51 2.86 1.57
N ALA A 90 -21.61 2.45 0.91
CA ALA A 90 -22.36 1.27 1.33
C ALA A 90 -21.50 0.00 1.17
N GLN A 91 -20.85 -0.14 0.02
CA GLN A 91 -19.94 -1.25 -0.25
C GLN A 91 -18.72 -1.24 0.66
N HIS A 92 -18.19 -0.05 1.02
CA HIS A 92 -17.12 0.05 2.03
C HIS A 92 -17.54 -0.58 3.37
N ARG A 93 -18.77 -0.32 3.86
CA ARG A 93 -19.26 -0.94 5.10
C ARG A 93 -19.30 -2.47 5.01
N ASP A 94 -19.76 -3.00 3.89
CA ASP A 94 -19.80 -4.45 3.65
C ASP A 94 -18.39 -5.03 3.62
N ILE A 95 -17.45 -4.37 2.92
CA ILE A 95 -16.02 -4.73 2.83
C ILE A 95 -15.40 -4.81 4.24
N GLN A 96 -15.64 -3.80 5.09
CA GLN A 96 -15.11 -3.77 6.45
C GLN A 96 -15.66 -4.91 7.33
N ASN A 97 -16.90 -5.34 7.11
CA ASN A 97 -17.47 -6.49 7.81
C ASN A 97 -16.86 -7.82 7.34
N LEU A 98 -16.49 -7.93 6.07
CA LEU A 98 -16.01 -9.16 5.44
C LEU A 98 -14.48 -9.36 5.57
N ARG A 99 -13.70 -8.33 5.89
CA ARG A 99 -12.23 -8.41 5.90
C ARG A 99 -11.63 -9.40 6.93
N ALA A 100 -12.44 -9.86 7.89
CA ALA A 100 -12.04 -10.91 8.81
C ALA A 100 -11.85 -12.28 8.12
N ASN A 101 -12.41 -12.45 6.91
CA ASN A 101 -12.18 -13.58 6.02
C ASN A 101 -11.92 -13.08 4.58
N GLY A 102 -10.66 -13.01 4.20
CA GLY A 102 -10.26 -12.48 2.90
C GLY A 102 -10.81 -13.26 1.70
N GLU A 103 -11.13 -14.55 1.85
CA GLU A 103 -11.74 -15.33 0.77
C GLU A 103 -13.21 -14.93 0.57
N GLU A 104 -13.96 -14.69 1.63
CA GLU A 104 -15.33 -14.17 1.55
C GLU A 104 -15.34 -12.75 0.98
N LEU A 105 -14.41 -11.90 1.43
CA LEU A 105 -14.23 -10.56 0.88
C LEU A 105 -14.00 -10.60 -0.64
N VAL A 106 -13.07 -11.42 -1.14
CA VAL A 106 -12.81 -11.56 -2.57
C VAL A 106 -14.04 -12.05 -3.32
N GLY A 107 -14.80 -12.98 -2.75
CA GLY A 107 -16.08 -13.44 -3.29
C GLY A 107 -17.08 -12.29 -3.48
N TYR A 108 -17.24 -11.46 -2.45
CA TYR A 108 -18.10 -10.26 -2.48
C TYR A 108 -17.65 -9.25 -3.55
N LEU A 109 -16.35 -8.91 -3.59
CA LEU A 109 -15.79 -7.96 -4.55
C LEU A 109 -16.04 -8.40 -5.99
N ARG A 110 -15.84 -9.70 -6.27
CA ARG A 110 -16.07 -10.30 -7.59
C ARG A 110 -17.55 -10.28 -7.98
N GLN A 111 -18.47 -10.66 -7.07
CA GLN A 111 -19.92 -10.64 -7.32
C GLN A 111 -20.43 -9.23 -7.63
N ASN A 112 -19.88 -8.21 -6.97
CA ASN A 112 -20.27 -6.82 -7.16
C ASN A 112 -19.47 -6.11 -8.28
N ARG A 113 -18.58 -6.82 -9.02
CA ARG A 113 -17.72 -6.28 -10.09
C ARG A 113 -16.85 -5.10 -9.65
N ILE A 114 -16.50 -5.03 -8.38
CA ILE A 114 -15.59 -4.03 -7.83
C ILE A 114 -14.16 -4.40 -8.27
N LEU A 115 -13.37 -3.43 -8.73
CA LEU A 115 -11.95 -3.67 -9.03
C LEU A 115 -11.16 -3.87 -7.74
N PHE A 116 -10.43 -4.98 -7.66
CA PHE A 116 -9.55 -5.27 -6.54
C PHE A 116 -8.21 -5.83 -7.00
N VAL A 117 -7.18 -5.59 -6.21
CA VAL A 117 -5.77 -5.86 -6.53
C VAL A 117 -5.10 -6.51 -5.32
N LEU A 118 -4.30 -7.55 -5.53
CA LEU A 118 -3.40 -8.01 -4.48
C LEU A 118 -2.17 -7.09 -4.44
N ASN A 119 -2.07 -6.29 -3.38
CA ASN A 119 -0.94 -5.41 -3.15
C ASN A 119 0.25 -6.20 -2.60
N HIS A 120 1.49 -5.76 -2.92
CA HIS A 120 2.79 -6.24 -2.40
C HIS A 120 2.78 -7.73 -1.96
N PHE A 121 2.54 -8.62 -2.87
CA PHE A 121 2.20 -10.06 -2.81
C PHE A 121 2.82 -10.83 -1.63
N PHE A 122 4.11 -10.63 -1.34
CA PHE A 122 4.85 -11.35 -0.30
C PHE A 122 5.07 -10.55 0.99
N TYR A 123 4.40 -9.41 1.13
CA TYR A 123 4.60 -8.56 2.29
C TYR A 123 4.27 -9.30 3.59
N ASP A 124 5.20 -9.26 4.56
CA ASP A 124 5.11 -9.95 5.86
C ASP A 124 4.82 -11.47 5.80
N PHE A 125 4.71 -12.09 4.63
CA PHE A 125 4.58 -13.54 4.53
C PHE A 125 5.91 -14.22 4.87
N SER A 126 5.93 -15.14 5.82
CA SER A 126 7.15 -15.78 6.33
C SER A 126 7.10 -17.31 6.36
N ASP A 127 5.94 -17.91 6.12
CA ASP A 127 5.77 -19.36 6.13
C ASP A 127 6.31 -20.00 4.83
N SER A 128 7.61 -20.23 4.80
CA SER A 128 8.28 -20.81 3.63
C SER A 128 7.83 -22.27 3.34
N ALA A 129 7.36 -23.01 4.34
CA ALA A 129 6.87 -24.37 4.14
C ALA A 129 5.57 -24.42 3.33
N ARG A 130 4.75 -23.36 3.45
CA ARG A 130 3.48 -23.23 2.73
C ARG A 130 3.53 -22.25 1.56
N LEU A 131 4.73 -21.85 1.13
CA LEU A 131 4.91 -20.85 0.09
C LEU A 131 4.19 -21.21 -1.23
N HIS A 132 4.34 -22.45 -1.71
CA HIS A 132 3.69 -22.88 -2.96
C HIS A 132 2.16 -22.89 -2.83
N GLU A 133 1.64 -23.40 -1.71
CA GLU A 133 0.21 -23.41 -1.43
C GLU A 133 -0.37 -21.99 -1.36
N PHE A 134 0.35 -21.05 -0.71
CA PHE A 134 -0.03 -19.66 -0.64
C PHE A 134 -0.08 -19.01 -2.03
N ILE A 135 0.95 -19.23 -2.84
CA ILE A 135 1.03 -18.68 -4.20
C ILE A 135 -0.12 -19.18 -5.08
N GLU A 136 -0.36 -20.48 -5.10
CA GLU A 136 -1.46 -21.06 -5.89
C GLU A 136 -2.80 -20.50 -5.44
N ARG A 137 -3.02 -20.39 -4.13
CA ARG A 137 -4.26 -19.82 -3.61
C ARG A 137 -4.44 -18.34 -3.97
N MET A 138 -3.38 -17.52 -3.90
CA MET A 138 -3.45 -16.12 -4.33
C MET A 138 -3.73 -16.01 -5.83
N ALA A 139 -3.13 -16.85 -6.65
CA ALA A 139 -3.37 -16.88 -8.08
C ALA A 139 -4.79 -17.36 -8.47
N ASP A 140 -5.47 -18.12 -7.60
CA ASP A 140 -6.89 -18.50 -7.78
C ASP A 140 -7.85 -17.37 -7.33
N LEU A 141 -7.45 -16.62 -6.31
CA LEU A 141 -8.27 -15.55 -5.75
C LEU A 141 -8.16 -14.25 -6.55
N PHE A 142 -7.00 -13.92 -7.09
CA PHE A 142 -6.74 -12.63 -7.72
C PHE A 142 -6.44 -12.75 -9.21
N GLU A 143 -6.90 -11.75 -9.95
CA GLU A 143 -6.63 -11.56 -11.37
C GLU A 143 -5.78 -10.30 -11.61
N VAL A 144 -5.71 -9.38 -10.64
CA VAL A 144 -4.92 -8.15 -10.72
C VAL A 144 -3.91 -8.10 -9.58
N PHE A 145 -2.66 -7.77 -9.93
CA PHE A 145 -1.53 -7.79 -9.00
C PHE A 145 -0.73 -6.49 -9.05
N GLU A 146 -0.27 -6.03 -7.89
CA GLU A 146 0.71 -4.96 -7.84
C GLU A 146 2.10 -5.53 -8.15
N VAL A 147 2.62 -5.21 -9.33
CA VAL A 147 3.93 -5.69 -9.81
C VAL A 147 5.07 -4.74 -9.49
N ARG A 148 4.75 -3.50 -9.13
CA ARG A 148 5.73 -2.50 -8.73
C ARG A 148 5.18 -1.64 -7.60
N ASN A 149 5.73 -1.83 -6.42
CA ASN A 149 5.46 -1.00 -5.26
C ASN A 149 6.66 -0.08 -4.98
N GLY A 150 6.37 1.20 -4.76
CA GLY A 150 7.40 2.22 -4.56
C GLY A 150 8.14 2.11 -3.23
N THR A 151 7.64 1.39 -2.25
CA THR A 151 8.31 1.15 -0.96
C THR A 151 9.16 -0.11 -0.95
N LEU A 152 8.97 -0.99 -1.95
CA LEU A 152 9.68 -2.27 -2.06
C LEU A 152 10.95 -2.18 -2.93
N GLN A 153 11.89 -3.07 -2.65
CA GLN A 153 13.16 -3.16 -3.36
C GLN A 153 12.99 -3.79 -4.74
N LEU A 154 14.00 -3.59 -5.61
CA LEU A 154 14.04 -4.19 -6.94
C LEU A 154 13.82 -5.70 -6.90
N GLU A 155 14.54 -6.40 -6.01
CA GLU A 155 14.50 -7.86 -5.92
C GLU A 155 13.09 -8.37 -5.57
N HIS A 156 12.35 -7.66 -4.71
CA HIS A 156 10.98 -8.00 -4.36
C HIS A 156 10.03 -7.82 -5.56
N ASN A 157 10.06 -6.65 -6.19
CA ASN A 157 9.23 -6.37 -7.37
C ASN A 157 9.56 -7.34 -8.53
N ALA A 158 10.84 -7.65 -8.75
CA ALA A 158 11.28 -8.60 -9.76
C ALA A 158 10.79 -10.04 -9.48
N LEU A 159 10.79 -10.47 -8.20
CA LEU A 159 10.26 -11.77 -7.81
C LEU A 159 8.76 -11.90 -8.14
N ILE A 160 7.96 -10.85 -7.90
CA ILE A 160 6.55 -10.83 -8.26
C ILE A 160 6.37 -10.98 -9.77
N VAL A 161 7.10 -10.20 -10.58
CA VAL A 161 7.03 -10.27 -12.04
C VAL A 161 7.40 -11.69 -12.53
N ALA A 162 8.52 -12.24 -12.05
CA ALA A 162 8.94 -13.59 -12.43
C ALA A 162 7.94 -14.67 -12.01
N LEU A 163 7.26 -14.50 -10.87
CA LEU A 163 6.20 -15.40 -10.45
C LEU A 163 4.99 -15.33 -11.38
N LEU A 164 4.54 -14.12 -11.74
CA LEU A 164 3.34 -13.92 -12.54
C LEU A 164 3.53 -14.39 -13.99
N GLU A 165 4.77 -14.41 -14.53
CA GLU A 165 5.07 -15.04 -15.82
C GLU A 165 4.71 -16.54 -15.84
N ARG A 166 4.79 -17.25 -14.70
CA ARG A 166 4.37 -18.67 -14.60
C ARG A 166 2.86 -18.84 -14.73
N PHE A 167 2.08 -17.80 -14.44
CA PHE A 167 0.62 -17.80 -14.54
C PHE A 167 0.08 -17.23 -15.84
N ARG A 168 0.96 -16.80 -16.75
CA ARG A 168 0.60 -16.17 -18.03
C ARG A 168 -0.33 -17.03 -18.90
N ASN A 169 -0.21 -18.35 -18.81
CA ASN A 169 -1.00 -19.31 -19.61
C ASN A 169 -2.32 -19.72 -18.92
N ARG A 170 -2.73 -19.07 -17.83
CA ARG A 170 -4.04 -19.32 -17.23
C ARG A 170 -5.14 -18.76 -18.13
N ALA A 171 -6.34 -19.36 -18.02
CA ALA A 171 -7.50 -19.03 -18.87
C ALA A 171 -8.01 -17.58 -18.71
N ARG A 172 -7.57 -16.86 -17.70
CA ARG A 172 -7.97 -15.48 -17.42
C ARG A 172 -6.81 -14.51 -17.62
N PRO A 173 -7.04 -13.35 -18.24
CA PRO A 173 -6.02 -12.31 -18.35
C PRO A 173 -5.59 -11.85 -16.96
N LEU A 174 -4.29 -11.56 -16.82
CA LEU A 174 -3.74 -10.97 -15.61
C LEU A 174 -3.63 -9.46 -15.78
N GLY A 175 -4.16 -8.70 -14.81
CA GLY A 175 -3.99 -7.27 -14.71
C GLY A 175 -2.78 -6.90 -13.85
N PHE A 176 -2.14 -5.78 -14.19
CA PHE A 176 -0.95 -5.32 -13.49
C PHE A 176 -1.08 -3.85 -13.11
N VAL A 177 -0.72 -3.52 -11.88
CA VAL A 177 -0.67 -2.14 -11.39
C VAL A 177 0.67 -1.84 -10.74
N ALA A 178 0.94 -0.55 -10.60
CA ALA A 178 2.05 0.00 -9.84
C ALA A 178 1.55 1.14 -8.94
N GLY A 179 2.05 1.21 -7.74
CA GLY A 179 1.68 2.23 -6.77
C GLY A 179 2.89 2.79 -6.02
N SER A 180 2.84 4.07 -5.65
CA SER A 180 3.92 4.67 -4.86
C SER A 180 3.92 4.19 -3.41
N ASP A 181 2.80 3.70 -2.91
CA ASP A 181 2.58 3.31 -1.52
C ASP A 181 3.15 4.34 -0.53
N SER A 182 2.92 5.62 -0.87
CA SER A 182 3.59 6.75 -0.22
C SER A 182 2.85 7.19 1.03
N HIS A 183 3.58 7.21 2.14
CA HIS A 183 3.15 7.75 3.44
C HIS A 183 3.63 9.20 3.66
N THR A 184 4.28 9.79 2.66
CA THR A 184 4.77 11.18 2.68
C THR A 184 4.51 11.86 1.33
N LEU A 185 4.37 13.19 1.32
CA LEU A 185 4.20 13.93 0.07
C LEU A 185 5.39 13.80 -0.90
N ARG A 186 6.54 13.35 -0.41
CA ARG A 186 7.78 13.27 -1.18
C ARG A 186 7.69 12.28 -2.34
N ARG A 187 7.06 11.12 -2.12
CA ARG A 187 7.02 10.01 -3.09
C ARG A 187 5.69 9.85 -3.83
N ILE A 188 4.70 10.68 -3.54
CA ILE A 188 3.42 10.66 -4.26
C ILE A 188 3.68 10.79 -5.77
N GLY A 189 3.11 9.88 -6.57
CA GLY A 189 3.27 9.86 -8.02
C GLY A 189 4.67 9.49 -8.52
N SER A 190 5.57 8.98 -7.65
CA SER A 190 6.89 8.50 -8.10
C SER A 190 6.84 7.14 -8.77
N VAL A 191 5.87 6.32 -8.39
CA VAL A 191 5.55 5.03 -9.00
C VAL A 191 4.07 5.06 -9.37
N TYR A 192 3.75 4.66 -10.59
CA TYR A 192 2.41 4.80 -11.14
C TYR A 192 2.12 3.77 -12.24
N THR A 193 0.84 3.58 -12.48
CA THR A 193 0.29 2.79 -13.59
C THR A 193 -0.10 3.73 -14.73
N ALA A 194 0.21 3.37 -15.97
CA ALA A 194 -0.24 4.08 -17.16
C ALA A 194 -1.05 3.16 -18.07
N SER A 195 -2.04 3.72 -18.77
CA SER A 195 -2.78 3.07 -19.83
C SER A 195 -3.15 4.06 -20.92
N PRO A 196 -3.59 3.61 -22.11
CA PRO A 196 -4.09 4.50 -23.17
C PRO A 196 -5.50 5.06 -22.89
N ALA A 197 -6.09 4.78 -21.74
CA ALA A 197 -7.43 5.21 -21.36
C ALA A 197 -7.56 6.74 -21.38
N SER A 198 -8.71 7.24 -21.83
CA SER A 198 -9.05 8.66 -21.86
C SER A 198 -9.92 9.12 -20.71
N ASN A 199 -10.43 8.20 -19.90
CA ASN A 199 -11.27 8.48 -18.74
C ASN A 199 -11.10 7.40 -17.64
N ARG A 200 -11.70 7.66 -16.50
CA ARG A 200 -11.64 6.84 -15.28
C ARG A 200 -12.14 5.41 -15.51
N GLU A 201 -13.26 5.25 -16.17
CA GLU A 201 -13.91 3.95 -16.40
C GLU A 201 -13.08 3.08 -17.33
N GLN A 202 -12.57 3.67 -18.40
CA GLN A 202 -11.65 2.97 -19.33
C GLN A 202 -10.34 2.58 -18.63
N PHE A 203 -9.79 3.43 -17.76
CA PHE A 203 -8.59 3.11 -17.00
C PHE A 203 -8.79 1.89 -16.09
N LEU A 204 -9.90 1.85 -15.34
CA LEU A 204 -10.22 0.71 -14.49
C LEU A 204 -10.42 -0.57 -15.29
N GLU A 205 -11.00 -0.47 -16.50
CA GLU A 205 -11.15 -1.61 -17.40
C GLU A 205 -9.81 -2.04 -18.01
N ASP A 206 -8.94 -1.11 -18.37
CA ASP A 206 -7.58 -1.43 -18.82
C ASP A 206 -6.78 -2.17 -17.76
N VAL A 207 -6.95 -1.81 -16.49
CA VAL A 207 -6.35 -2.54 -15.37
C VAL A 207 -6.86 -3.98 -15.33
N ARG A 208 -8.18 -4.22 -15.45
CA ARG A 208 -8.76 -5.57 -15.46
C ARG A 208 -8.25 -6.42 -16.62
N GLN A 209 -8.06 -5.79 -17.78
CA GLN A 209 -7.66 -6.45 -19.02
C GLN A 209 -6.12 -6.58 -19.18
N GLY A 210 -5.34 -6.11 -18.21
CA GLY A 210 -3.88 -6.14 -18.30
C GLY A 210 -3.29 -5.21 -19.37
N ARG A 211 -4.03 -4.18 -19.81
CA ARG A 211 -3.58 -3.18 -20.80
C ARG A 211 -2.89 -1.99 -20.13
N THR A 212 -2.03 -2.28 -19.18
CA THR A 212 -1.35 -1.27 -18.36
C THR A 212 0.16 -1.45 -18.38
N LEU A 213 0.87 -0.36 -18.13
CA LEU A 213 2.31 -0.32 -17.94
C LEU A 213 2.65 0.25 -16.56
N SER A 214 3.73 -0.25 -15.97
CA SER A 214 4.19 0.11 -14.62
C SER A 214 5.48 0.92 -14.70
N PHE A 215 5.49 2.10 -14.08
CA PHE A 215 6.63 3.03 -14.10
C PHE A 215 7.07 3.45 -12.71
N GLY A 216 8.33 3.85 -12.61
CA GLY A 216 8.91 4.47 -11.42
C GLY A 216 10.04 3.66 -10.79
N PRO A 217 10.78 4.28 -9.84
CA PRO A 217 11.92 3.66 -9.17
C PRO A 217 11.49 2.63 -8.12
N HIS A 218 12.40 1.72 -7.82
CA HIS A 218 12.32 0.84 -6.64
C HIS A 218 12.82 1.56 -5.39
N SER A 219 12.47 1.04 -4.21
CA SER A 219 12.97 1.54 -2.94
C SER A 219 14.37 1.01 -2.61
N ASN A 220 15.01 1.69 -1.67
CA ASN A 220 16.22 1.24 -0.97
C ASN A 220 16.22 1.75 0.48
N HIS A 221 17.19 1.35 1.27
CA HIS A 221 17.27 1.74 2.68
C HIS A 221 17.31 3.27 2.89
N LEU A 222 17.91 4.04 1.97
CA LEU A 222 17.97 5.51 2.08
C LEU A 222 16.61 6.15 1.83
N SER A 223 15.90 5.70 0.78
CA SER A 223 14.55 6.20 0.49
C SER A 223 13.55 5.83 1.57
N LEU A 224 13.63 4.60 2.11
CA LEU A 224 12.82 4.16 3.23
C LEU A 224 13.11 4.96 4.51
N ALA A 225 14.40 5.17 4.84
CA ALA A 225 14.79 6.01 5.97
C ALA A 225 14.22 7.43 5.84
N ALA A 226 14.33 8.04 4.65
CA ALA A 226 13.80 9.37 4.38
C ALA A 226 12.26 9.43 4.52
N ASP A 227 11.53 8.37 4.18
CA ASP A 227 10.08 8.28 4.41
C ASP A 227 9.77 8.17 5.91
N ILE A 228 10.49 7.33 6.67
CA ILE A 228 10.33 7.22 8.12
C ILE A 228 10.60 8.58 8.80
N TYR A 229 11.71 9.25 8.45
CA TYR A 229 11.98 10.61 8.95
C TYR A 229 10.86 11.59 8.57
N GLY A 230 10.35 11.51 7.35
CA GLY A 230 9.25 12.36 6.89
C GLY A 230 7.98 12.19 7.73
N VAL A 231 7.63 10.96 8.11
CA VAL A 231 6.49 10.67 9.00
C VAL A 231 6.78 11.21 10.40
N VAL A 232 7.95 10.94 10.98
CA VAL A 232 8.36 11.41 12.31
C VAL A 232 8.37 12.93 12.40
N LEU A 233 8.92 13.61 11.40
CA LEU A 233 8.97 15.08 11.35
C LEU A 233 7.58 15.72 11.24
N ARG A 234 6.59 15.03 10.69
CA ARG A 234 5.19 15.49 10.67
C ARG A 234 4.41 15.11 11.92
N TYR A 235 4.79 14.02 12.60
CA TYR A 235 4.17 13.60 13.86
C TYR A 235 4.29 14.68 14.93
N TYR A 236 5.50 15.15 15.20
CA TYR A 236 5.74 16.09 16.30
C TYR A 236 4.97 17.42 16.20
N PRO A 237 4.98 18.14 15.07
CA PRO A 237 4.17 19.34 14.93
C PRO A 237 2.67 19.07 15.10
N THR A 238 2.19 17.91 14.62
CA THR A 238 0.78 17.54 14.71
C THR A 238 0.37 17.24 16.15
N VAL A 239 1.12 16.40 16.85
CA VAL A 239 0.79 15.98 18.22
C VAL A 239 0.96 17.11 19.25
N LEU A 240 1.96 17.99 19.04
CA LEU A 240 2.25 19.10 19.95
C LEU A 240 1.35 20.33 19.70
N SER A 241 0.67 20.40 18.55
CA SER A 241 -0.23 21.50 18.20
C SER A 241 -1.42 21.56 19.15
N VAL A 242 -1.53 22.66 19.89
CA VAL A 242 -2.68 22.94 20.75
C VAL A 242 -3.93 23.29 19.94
N ARG A 243 -3.74 23.88 18.74
CA ARG A 243 -4.84 24.38 17.90
C ARG A 243 -5.67 23.26 17.28
N ASN A 244 -5.08 22.08 17.02
CA ASN A 244 -5.76 21.02 16.28
C ASN A 244 -6.72 20.19 17.15
N GLY A 245 -6.65 20.24 18.49
CA GLY A 245 -7.56 19.52 19.38
C GLY A 245 -7.52 17.97 19.31
N GLU A 246 -6.80 17.42 18.36
CA GLU A 246 -6.82 15.98 18.01
C GLU A 246 -6.25 15.07 19.11
N PHE A 247 -5.32 15.58 19.92
CA PHE A 247 -4.62 14.78 20.91
C PHE A 247 -4.87 15.27 22.33
N HIS A 248 -5.18 14.33 23.22
CA HIS A 248 -5.32 14.60 24.64
C HIS A 248 -4.01 15.17 25.23
N PRO A 249 -4.04 16.12 26.18
CA PRO A 249 -2.86 16.73 26.80
C PRO A 249 -1.81 15.74 27.31
N LEU A 250 -2.23 14.62 27.88
CA LEU A 250 -1.32 13.55 28.35
C LEU A 250 -0.53 12.91 27.20
N ILE A 251 -1.12 12.76 26.01
CA ILE A 251 -0.42 12.21 24.83
C ILE A 251 0.61 13.23 24.35
N ARG A 252 0.29 14.52 24.34
CA ARG A 252 1.24 15.59 23.99
C ARG A 252 2.44 15.61 24.93
N LEU A 253 2.18 15.60 26.23
CA LEU A 253 3.22 15.58 27.26
C LEU A 253 4.13 14.34 27.11
N ARG A 254 3.52 13.16 26.97
CA ARG A 254 4.25 11.91 26.74
C ARG A 254 5.10 11.95 25.46
N SER A 255 4.55 12.47 24.36
CA SER A 255 5.28 12.59 23.10
C SER A 255 6.42 13.58 23.18
N PHE A 256 6.24 14.68 23.91
CA PHE A 256 7.29 15.67 24.18
C PHE A 256 8.48 15.03 24.91
N PHE A 257 8.24 14.36 26.03
CA PHE A 257 9.30 13.71 26.80
C PHE A 257 9.96 12.57 26.05
N LEU A 258 9.19 11.78 25.28
CA LEU A 258 9.74 10.74 24.40
C LEU A 258 10.61 11.35 23.29
N GLY A 259 10.22 12.51 22.75
CA GLY A 259 11.04 13.22 21.75
C GLY A 259 12.41 13.64 22.32
N ILE A 260 12.43 14.16 23.54
CA ILE A 260 13.67 14.51 24.23
C ILE A 260 14.52 13.24 24.49
N ALA A 261 13.91 12.18 25.03
CA ALA A 261 14.58 10.92 25.31
C ALA A 261 15.09 10.21 24.04
N ALA A 262 14.40 10.40 22.91
CA ALA A 262 14.78 9.83 21.62
C ALA A 262 15.84 10.65 20.86
N ALA A 263 16.11 11.90 21.27
CA ALA A 263 17.06 12.78 20.59
C ALA A 263 18.45 12.16 20.38
N PRO A 264 19.03 11.40 21.35
CA PRO A 264 20.32 10.69 21.14
C PRO A 264 20.22 9.58 20.07
N PHE A 265 19.02 9.14 19.72
CA PHE A 265 18.76 8.05 18.78
C PHE A 265 18.24 8.53 17.42
N LEU A 266 18.63 9.74 17.00
CA LEU A 266 18.22 10.32 15.72
C LEU A 266 18.53 9.43 14.51
N PHE A 267 19.52 8.55 14.61
CA PHE A 267 19.88 7.58 13.57
C PHE A 267 18.99 6.30 13.60
N ALA A 268 18.14 6.11 14.61
CA ALA A 268 17.32 4.91 14.75
C ALA A 268 16.41 4.64 13.54
N PRO A 269 15.75 5.62 12.89
CA PRO A 269 15.01 5.40 11.67
C PRO A 269 15.86 4.85 10.52
N TYR A 270 17.10 5.31 10.39
CA TYR A 270 18.04 4.79 9.39
C TYR A 270 18.44 3.34 9.68
N VAL A 271 18.77 3.02 10.93
CA VAL A 271 19.11 1.64 11.35
C VAL A 271 17.91 0.73 11.13
N ALA A 272 16.68 1.18 11.47
CA ALA A 272 15.47 0.43 11.23
C ALA A 272 15.25 0.16 9.72
N ALA A 273 15.46 1.16 8.87
CA ALA A 273 15.37 1.02 7.42
C ALA A 273 16.39 0.02 6.86
N VAL A 274 17.65 0.10 7.30
CA VAL A 274 18.70 -0.84 6.89
C VAL A 274 18.36 -2.27 7.32
N ARG A 275 17.94 -2.46 8.58
CA ARG A 275 17.55 -3.77 9.11
C ARG A 275 16.36 -4.35 8.33
N HIS A 276 15.30 -3.57 8.17
CA HIS A 276 14.12 -3.98 7.39
C HIS A 276 14.51 -4.39 5.96
N THR A 277 15.29 -3.55 5.26
CA THR A 277 15.73 -3.82 3.89
C THR A 277 16.56 -5.11 3.79
N ARG A 278 17.41 -5.41 4.78
CA ARG A 278 18.18 -6.66 4.81
C ARG A 278 17.28 -7.88 5.01
N THR A 279 16.39 -7.82 6.01
CA THR A 279 15.46 -8.92 6.28
C THR A 279 14.56 -9.22 5.09
N GLU A 280 14.03 -8.19 4.42
CA GLU A 280 13.25 -8.34 3.19
C GLU A 280 14.07 -9.00 2.08
N ARG A 281 15.29 -8.55 1.85
CA ARG A 281 16.17 -9.12 0.83
C ARG A 281 16.50 -10.59 1.10
N GLU A 282 16.74 -10.97 2.34
CA GLU A 282 16.98 -12.36 2.74
C GLU A 282 15.75 -13.23 2.48
N ARG A 283 14.57 -12.74 2.83
CA ARG A 283 13.29 -13.41 2.58
C ARG A 283 13.03 -13.60 1.08
N VAL A 284 13.20 -12.55 0.29
CA VAL A 284 13.05 -12.61 -1.17
C VAL A 284 14.01 -13.59 -1.80
N ARG A 285 15.28 -13.63 -1.36
CA ARG A 285 16.26 -14.61 -1.84
C ARG A 285 15.89 -16.04 -1.47
N LEU A 286 15.36 -16.26 -0.27
CA LEU A 286 14.86 -17.57 0.12
C LEU A 286 13.71 -18.01 -0.79
N PHE A 287 12.70 -17.16 -0.99
CA PHE A 287 11.56 -17.45 -1.85
C PHE A 287 11.96 -17.66 -3.31
N SER A 288 12.86 -16.83 -3.83
CA SER A 288 13.40 -17.02 -5.20
C SER A 288 14.05 -18.38 -5.36
N ARG A 289 14.89 -18.83 -4.40
CA ARG A 289 15.49 -20.16 -4.42
C ARG A 289 14.47 -21.31 -4.36
N LEU A 290 13.47 -21.18 -3.49
CA LEU A 290 12.42 -22.19 -3.36
C LEU A 290 11.55 -22.31 -4.63
N LEU A 291 11.32 -21.18 -5.32
CA LEU A 291 10.45 -21.14 -6.49
C LEU A 291 11.17 -21.46 -7.81
N PHE A 292 12.43 -21.07 -7.95
CA PHE A 292 13.15 -21.13 -9.24
C PHE A 292 14.47 -21.93 -9.16
N GLY A 293 14.82 -22.48 -7.99
CA GLY A 293 16.10 -23.19 -7.78
C GLY A 293 17.30 -22.25 -7.73
N ASN A 294 18.50 -22.86 -7.66
CA ASN A 294 19.75 -22.09 -7.52
C ASN A 294 20.19 -21.33 -8.80
N GLN A 295 19.48 -21.46 -9.93
CA GLN A 295 19.81 -20.77 -11.18
C GLN A 295 19.25 -19.35 -11.29
N ALA A 296 18.40 -18.91 -10.37
CA ALA A 296 17.84 -17.57 -10.39
C ALA A 296 18.75 -16.58 -9.65
N SER A 297 19.89 -16.19 -10.23
CA SER A 297 20.45 -14.88 -9.93
C SER A 297 19.55 -13.85 -10.60
N LEU A 298 18.76 -13.14 -9.83
CA LEU A 298 18.07 -11.92 -10.28
C LEU A 298 19.18 -10.89 -10.57
N SER A 299 19.73 -10.93 -11.80
CA SER A 299 20.69 -9.95 -12.32
C SER A 299 20.00 -8.65 -12.69
#